data_66fad32d3ad2ebae3abf02592e419d07
#
_entry.id   66fad32d3ad2ebae3abf02592e419d07
#
_cell.length_a   1.000
_cell.length_b   1.000
_cell.length_c   1.000
_cell.angle_alpha   90.00
_cell.angle_beta   90.00
_cell.angle_gamma   90.00
#
_symmetry.space_group_name_H-M   'P 1'
#
loop_
_entity.id
_entity.type
_entity.pdbx_description
1 polymer ?
#
loop_
_entity_poly.entity_id
_entity_poly.type
_entity_poly.pdbx_seq_one_letter_code
_entity_poly.pdbx_strand_id
1 'polypeptide(L)'
;MKIATVDSACSILDENLLPTNIISMVGIVVDHPYDKPAQVKSKPSEYSLTDYALLVNELRLCEEMLAIEKADYVHLDMSLGGINILDVKDEDLLYKIPLSDTGRTIIRLILPELQKIAKSIQEKYNIPVLAIGKKSHPVRLAELYAAAYGVSNAINKALEKKQNVFVGLPVRLTASLENGNVKIASQEPMETSLFAEVSVAEGIEMEAFLNPIVRGFQTLKLTPN
;
A
#
# COMPACT_ATOMS: atom_id res chain seq x y z
N MET A 1 -0.43 -21.66 -2.73
CA MET A 1 -1.48 -20.69 -3.13
C MET A 1 -0.79 -19.35 -3.30
N LYS A 2 -0.88 -18.80 -4.48
CA LYS A 2 -0.18 -17.58 -4.89
C LYS A 2 -1.17 -16.41 -4.96
N ILE A 3 -0.83 -15.28 -4.33
CA ILE A 3 -1.70 -14.11 -4.20
C ILE A 3 -1.03 -12.91 -4.87
N ALA A 4 -1.78 -12.21 -5.72
CA ALA A 4 -1.43 -10.88 -6.20
C ALA A 4 -2.16 -9.83 -5.36
N THR A 5 -1.46 -8.78 -4.97
CA THR A 5 -2.06 -7.67 -4.22
C THR A 5 -1.25 -6.40 -4.42
N VAL A 6 -1.88 -5.26 -4.21
CA VAL A 6 -1.27 -3.93 -4.29
C VAL A 6 -1.70 -3.14 -3.07
N ASP A 7 -0.79 -2.34 -2.54
CA ASP A 7 -1.09 -1.33 -1.54
C ASP A 7 -0.32 -0.04 -1.84
N SER A 8 -0.79 1.05 -1.27
CA SER A 8 -0.19 2.37 -1.37
C SER A 8 0.17 2.86 0.03
N ALA A 9 1.36 3.41 0.17
CA ALA A 9 1.83 3.88 1.47
C ALA A 9 2.76 5.09 1.34
N CYS A 10 3.07 5.67 2.49
CA CYS A 10 3.86 6.86 2.67
C CYS A 10 3.25 8.13 2.07
N SER A 11 3.30 9.17 2.83
CA SER A 11 2.99 10.51 2.35
C SER A 11 4.17 11.45 2.58
N ILE A 12 4.41 12.33 1.62
CA ILE A 12 5.24 13.52 1.89
C ILE A 12 4.46 14.41 2.85
N LEU A 13 5.15 14.94 3.84
CA LEU A 13 4.60 15.93 4.77
C LEU A 13 5.04 17.33 4.35
N ASP A 14 4.17 18.30 4.57
CA ASP A 14 4.49 19.72 4.42
C ASP A 14 5.33 20.26 5.62
N GLU A 15 5.61 21.56 5.63
CA GLU A 15 6.34 22.23 6.70
C GLU A 15 5.64 22.18 8.07
N ASN A 16 4.32 21.95 8.07
CA ASN A 16 3.51 21.79 9.27
C ASN A 16 3.36 20.32 9.69
N LEU A 17 4.09 19.40 9.05
CA LEU A 17 4.02 17.94 9.25
C LEU A 17 2.65 17.34 8.92
N LEU A 18 1.89 18.01 8.05
CA LEU A 18 0.63 17.49 7.52
C LEU A 18 0.86 16.70 6.23
N PRO A 19 0.20 15.55 6.06
CA PRO A 19 0.36 14.74 4.86
C PRO A 19 -0.25 15.44 3.63
N THR A 20 0.50 15.43 2.52
CA THR A 20 0.09 16.05 1.25
C THR A 20 -0.29 15.01 0.19
N ASN A 21 0.67 14.16 -0.20
CA ASN A 21 0.47 13.19 -1.27
C ASN A 21 1.00 11.82 -0.88
N ILE A 22 0.32 10.76 -1.31
CA ILE A 22 0.84 9.39 -1.28
C ILE A 22 1.88 9.25 -2.39
N ILE A 23 3.06 8.70 -2.05
CA ILE A 23 4.24 8.72 -2.94
C ILE A 23 4.64 7.35 -3.48
N SER A 24 3.99 6.29 -3.07
CA SER A 24 4.31 4.95 -3.54
C SER A 24 3.08 4.07 -3.65
N MET A 25 3.00 3.34 -4.73
CA MET A 25 2.10 2.22 -4.95
C MET A 25 2.93 1.01 -5.32
N VAL A 26 2.76 -0.10 -4.61
CA VAL A 26 3.55 -1.32 -4.83
C VAL A 26 2.63 -2.52 -4.93
N GLY A 27 2.79 -3.25 -6.03
CA GLY A 27 2.20 -4.56 -6.23
C GLY A 27 3.19 -5.68 -5.95
N ILE A 28 2.71 -6.73 -5.34
CA ILE A 28 3.46 -7.96 -5.10
C ILE A 28 2.67 -9.18 -5.58
N VAL A 29 3.40 -10.20 -6.00
CA VAL A 29 2.89 -11.57 -6.12
C VAL A 29 3.66 -12.42 -5.13
N VAL A 30 2.96 -13.06 -4.21
CA VAL A 30 3.57 -13.81 -3.11
C VAL A 30 2.94 -15.18 -2.96
N ASP A 31 3.78 -16.19 -2.70
CA ASP A 31 3.37 -17.57 -2.44
C ASP A 31 3.40 -17.88 -0.94
N HIS A 32 2.63 -18.89 -0.52
CA HIS A 32 2.71 -19.40 0.85
C HIS A 32 4.18 -19.82 1.19
N PRO A 33 4.71 -19.46 2.38
CA PRO A 33 4.04 -18.91 3.57
C PRO A 33 3.85 -17.37 3.61
N TYR A 34 4.01 -16.66 2.50
CA TYR A 34 3.81 -15.21 2.34
C TYR A 34 4.87 -14.33 3.02
N ASP A 35 6.09 -14.85 3.13
CA ASP A 35 7.20 -14.14 3.78
C ASP A 35 7.95 -13.23 2.80
N LYS A 36 8.08 -13.70 1.55
CA LYS A 36 8.84 -13.02 0.51
C LYS A 36 8.10 -13.06 -0.83
N PRO A 37 7.90 -11.90 -1.50
CA PRO A 37 7.28 -11.88 -2.81
C PRO A 37 8.15 -12.52 -3.88
N ALA A 38 7.51 -13.27 -4.79
CA ALA A 38 8.12 -13.78 -6.01
C ALA A 38 8.32 -12.67 -7.05
N GLN A 39 7.43 -11.68 -7.04
CA GLN A 39 7.46 -10.52 -7.92
C GLN A 39 7.10 -9.25 -7.14
N VAL A 40 7.81 -8.15 -7.42
CA VAL A 40 7.53 -6.81 -6.89
C VAL A 40 7.51 -5.83 -8.06
N LYS A 41 6.51 -4.96 -8.09
CA LYS A 41 6.44 -3.85 -9.04
C LYS A 41 6.06 -2.58 -8.30
N SER A 42 6.95 -1.62 -8.26
CA SER A 42 6.69 -0.30 -7.69
C SER A 42 6.33 0.72 -8.78
N LYS A 43 5.40 1.60 -8.45
CA LYS A 43 5.12 2.82 -9.22
C LYS A 43 5.28 4.01 -8.30
N PRO A 44 6.19 4.96 -8.59
CA PRO A 44 6.13 6.27 -7.97
C PRO A 44 4.75 6.87 -8.23
N SER A 45 4.13 7.42 -7.22
CA SER A 45 2.80 8.01 -7.33
C SER A 45 2.77 9.35 -6.61
N GLU A 46 1.94 10.25 -7.09
CA GLU A 46 1.65 11.52 -6.43
C GLU A 46 0.13 11.70 -6.39
N TYR A 47 -0.53 10.76 -5.71
CA TYR A 47 -1.97 10.85 -5.49
C TYR A 47 -2.27 11.72 -4.29
N SER A 48 -3.25 12.61 -4.44
CA SER A 48 -3.84 13.29 -3.28
C SER A 48 -4.43 12.26 -2.30
N LEU A 49 -4.34 12.53 -1.01
CA LEU A 49 -4.94 11.69 0.03
C LEU A 49 -6.47 11.56 -0.09
N THR A 50 -7.10 12.48 -0.82
CA THR A 50 -8.54 12.49 -1.09
C THR A 50 -8.91 11.84 -2.42
N ASP A 51 -7.94 11.27 -3.13
CA ASP A 51 -8.18 10.63 -4.42
C ASP A 51 -8.78 9.22 -4.21
N TYR A 52 -10.09 9.13 -4.36
CA TYR A 52 -10.82 7.85 -4.29
C TYR A 52 -10.45 6.89 -5.42
N ALA A 53 -9.82 7.37 -6.50
CA ALA A 53 -9.31 6.53 -7.58
C ALA A 53 -8.10 5.67 -7.15
N LEU A 54 -7.54 5.88 -5.96
CA LEU A 54 -6.38 5.14 -5.48
C LEU A 54 -6.62 3.63 -5.54
N LEU A 55 -7.71 3.13 -4.96
CA LEU A 55 -8.09 1.71 -4.99
C LEU A 55 -8.30 1.17 -6.41
N VAL A 56 -8.85 1.98 -7.31
CA VAL A 56 -9.01 1.63 -8.72
C VAL A 56 -7.65 1.46 -9.39
N ASN A 57 -6.70 2.36 -9.11
CA ASN A 57 -5.35 2.29 -9.66
C ASN A 57 -4.55 1.13 -9.06
N GLU A 58 -4.76 0.80 -7.78
CA GLU A 58 -4.20 -0.40 -7.15
C GLU A 58 -4.68 -1.67 -7.88
N LEU A 59 -5.97 -1.79 -8.17
CA LEU A 59 -6.48 -2.95 -8.89
C LEU A 59 -5.98 -3.01 -10.34
N ARG A 60 -5.79 -1.87 -11.01
CA ARG A 60 -5.15 -1.82 -12.34
C ARG A 60 -3.70 -2.31 -12.28
N LEU A 61 -2.96 -1.94 -11.25
CA LEU A 61 -1.60 -2.44 -11.08
C LEU A 61 -1.59 -3.96 -10.81
N CYS A 62 -2.59 -4.51 -10.09
CA CYS A 62 -2.75 -5.95 -9.98
C CYS A 62 -2.93 -6.61 -11.37
N GLU A 63 -3.78 -6.06 -12.23
CA GLU A 63 -3.98 -6.59 -13.59
C GLU A 63 -2.68 -6.56 -14.41
N GLU A 64 -1.89 -5.49 -14.29
CA GLU A 64 -0.57 -5.40 -14.94
C GLU A 64 0.41 -6.47 -14.41
N MET A 65 0.37 -6.77 -13.11
CA MET A 65 1.23 -7.79 -12.52
C MET A 65 0.85 -9.20 -12.95
N LEU A 66 -0.43 -9.49 -13.08
CA LEU A 66 -0.92 -10.79 -13.57
C LEU A 66 -0.49 -11.09 -15.01
N ALA A 67 -0.17 -10.07 -15.80
CA ALA A 67 0.42 -10.25 -17.13
C ALA A 67 1.90 -10.73 -17.07
N ILE A 68 2.58 -10.55 -15.94
CA ILE A 68 3.98 -10.91 -15.73
C ILE A 68 4.09 -12.23 -14.95
N GLU A 69 3.32 -12.35 -13.89
CA GLU A 69 3.38 -13.47 -12.93
C GLU A 69 1.97 -13.95 -12.59
N LYS A 70 1.74 -15.27 -12.73
CA LYS A 70 0.45 -15.88 -12.41
C LYS A 70 0.18 -15.89 -10.91
N ALA A 71 -1.09 -15.72 -10.55
CA ALA A 71 -1.57 -15.89 -9.19
C ALA A 71 -2.88 -16.71 -9.18
N ASP A 72 -3.29 -17.18 -8.00
CA ASP A 72 -4.55 -17.90 -7.80
C ASP A 72 -5.68 -16.93 -7.44
N TYR A 73 -5.35 -15.84 -6.74
CA TYR A 73 -6.29 -14.82 -6.26
C TYR A 73 -5.67 -13.42 -6.34
N VAL A 74 -6.53 -12.42 -6.45
CA VAL A 74 -6.21 -11.03 -6.14
C VAL A 74 -6.84 -10.66 -4.81
N HIS A 75 -6.07 -10.12 -3.87
CA HIS A 75 -6.55 -9.55 -2.62
C HIS A 75 -6.51 -8.03 -2.67
N LEU A 76 -7.65 -7.39 -2.37
CA LEU A 76 -7.75 -5.93 -2.24
C LEU A 76 -7.74 -5.49 -0.79
N ASP A 77 -7.14 -4.35 -0.50
CA ASP A 77 -7.23 -3.69 0.80
C ASP A 77 -8.60 -3.00 0.99
N MET A 78 -9.63 -3.82 0.92
CA MET A 78 -11.02 -3.44 1.21
C MET A 78 -11.63 -4.44 2.18
N SER A 79 -11.99 -4.00 3.38
CA SER A 79 -12.54 -4.86 4.42
C SER A 79 -14.04 -5.14 4.20
N LEU A 80 -14.36 -5.90 3.17
CA LEU A 80 -15.74 -6.31 2.84
C LEU A 80 -16.03 -7.80 3.18
N GLY A 81 -15.24 -8.40 4.08
CA GLY A 81 -15.48 -9.76 4.54
C GLY A 81 -14.97 -10.85 3.60
N GLY A 82 -14.11 -10.55 2.63
CA GLY A 82 -13.56 -11.51 1.68
C GLY A 82 -14.49 -11.84 0.51
N ILE A 83 -15.49 -11.00 0.25
CA ILE A 83 -16.40 -11.15 -0.87
C ILE A 83 -15.66 -10.89 -2.18
N ASN A 84 -15.98 -11.66 -3.23
CA ASN A 84 -15.55 -11.33 -4.59
C ASN A 84 -16.18 -9.99 -5.02
N ILE A 85 -15.36 -9.08 -5.51
CA ILE A 85 -15.81 -7.74 -5.92
C ILE A 85 -16.96 -7.77 -6.94
N LEU A 86 -16.98 -8.79 -7.79
CA LEU A 86 -18.05 -8.98 -8.78
C LEU A 86 -19.41 -9.31 -8.15
N ASP A 87 -19.42 -9.86 -6.94
CA ASP A 87 -20.64 -10.27 -6.24
C ASP A 87 -21.19 -9.19 -5.31
N VAL A 88 -20.44 -8.08 -5.11
CA VAL A 88 -20.86 -6.97 -4.25
C VAL A 88 -22.02 -6.21 -4.89
N LYS A 89 -23.13 -6.12 -4.15
CA LYS A 89 -24.33 -5.36 -4.55
C LYS A 89 -24.56 -4.17 -3.65
N ASP A 90 -25.29 -3.19 -4.12
CA ASP A 90 -25.68 -2.01 -3.34
C ASP A 90 -26.38 -2.36 -2.00
N GLU A 91 -27.21 -3.42 -2.03
CA GLU A 91 -27.89 -3.92 -0.84
C GLU A 91 -26.91 -4.46 0.22
N ASP A 92 -25.81 -5.09 -0.20
CA ASP A 92 -24.78 -5.60 0.70
C ASP A 92 -24.07 -4.46 1.41
N LEU A 93 -23.79 -3.36 0.68
CA LEU A 93 -23.19 -2.15 1.24
C LEU A 93 -24.12 -1.43 2.22
N LEU A 94 -25.44 -1.54 2.04
CA LEU A 94 -26.44 -0.90 2.90
C LEU A 94 -26.68 -1.67 4.20
N TYR A 95 -26.79 -2.99 4.14
CA TYR A 95 -27.39 -3.79 5.21
C TYR A 95 -26.48 -4.88 5.77
N LYS A 96 -25.50 -5.38 5.01
CA LYS A 96 -24.72 -6.55 5.40
C LYS A 96 -23.30 -6.24 5.83
N ILE A 97 -22.71 -5.15 5.30
CA ILE A 97 -21.33 -4.80 5.56
C ILE A 97 -21.28 -3.60 6.50
N PRO A 98 -20.60 -3.71 7.66
CA PRO A 98 -20.50 -2.63 8.63
C PRO A 98 -19.55 -1.52 8.13
N LEU A 99 -20.08 -0.59 7.37
CA LEU A 99 -19.35 0.57 6.83
C LEU A 99 -19.86 1.86 7.47
N SER A 100 -18.96 2.83 7.63
CA SER A 100 -19.37 4.22 7.90
C SER A 100 -20.10 4.80 6.69
N ASP A 101 -20.93 5.83 6.89
CA ASP A 101 -21.65 6.48 5.79
C ASP A 101 -20.71 7.05 4.75
N THR A 102 -19.60 7.63 5.17
CA THR A 102 -18.53 8.11 4.26
C THR A 102 -17.90 6.94 3.47
N GLY A 103 -17.54 5.86 4.15
CA GLY A 103 -16.97 4.67 3.49
C GLY A 103 -17.95 4.07 2.49
N ARG A 104 -19.23 3.99 2.82
CA ARG A 104 -20.30 3.52 1.93
C ARG A 104 -20.42 4.38 0.68
N THR A 105 -20.42 5.69 0.85
CA THR A 105 -20.50 6.65 -0.27
C THR A 105 -19.29 6.50 -1.21
N ILE A 106 -18.09 6.41 -0.64
CA ILE A 106 -16.86 6.24 -1.44
C ILE A 106 -16.91 4.93 -2.22
N ILE A 107 -17.22 3.81 -1.57
CA ILE A 107 -17.26 2.51 -2.23
C ILE A 107 -18.28 2.51 -3.38
N ARG A 108 -19.46 3.09 -3.19
CA ARG A 108 -20.46 3.20 -4.25
C ARG A 108 -19.95 3.96 -5.49
N LEU A 109 -19.16 4.99 -5.28
CA LEU A 109 -18.60 5.78 -6.39
C LEU A 109 -17.60 4.97 -7.22
N ILE A 110 -16.76 4.15 -6.57
CA ILE A 110 -15.67 3.44 -7.25
C ILE A 110 -16.02 2.00 -7.64
N LEU A 111 -17.05 1.40 -7.03
CA LEU A 111 -17.44 0.01 -7.24
C LEU A 111 -17.67 -0.37 -8.71
N PRO A 112 -18.35 0.44 -9.54
CA PRO A 112 -18.53 0.11 -10.94
C PRO A 112 -17.21 -0.06 -11.72
N GLU A 113 -16.21 0.80 -11.43
CA GLU A 113 -14.91 0.71 -12.09
C GLU A 113 -14.10 -0.46 -11.54
N LEU A 114 -14.15 -0.72 -10.22
CA LEU A 114 -13.53 -1.91 -9.62
C LEU A 114 -14.10 -3.19 -10.22
N GLN A 115 -15.43 -3.28 -10.38
CA GLN A 115 -16.10 -4.44 -10.99
C GLN A 115 -15.70 -4.62 -12.45
N LYS A 116 -15.57 -3.53 -13.21
CA LYS A 116 -15.11 -3.59 -14.60
C LYS A 116 -13.70 -4.18 -14.72
N ILE A 117 -12.75 -3.75 -13.86
CA ILE A 117 -11.39 -4.28 -13.86
C ILE A 117 -11.37 -5.72 -13.35
N ALA A 118 -12.11 -6.03 -12.27
CA ALA A 118 -12.23 -7.39 -11.75
C ALA A 118 -12.80 -8.36 -12.79
N LYS A 119 -13.77 -7.91 -13.59
CA LYS A 119 -14.32 -8.68 -14.72
C LYS A 119 -13.25 -8.93 -15.78
N SER A 120 -12.46 -7.93 -16.13
CA SER A 120 -11.32 -8.09 -17.06
C SER A 120 -10.30 -9.13 -16.54
N ILE A 121 -9.96 -9.07 -15.25
CA ILE A 121 -9.09 -10.05 -14.60
C ILE A 121 -9.70 -11.46 -14.67
N GLN A 122 -10.99 -11.60 -14.33
CA GLN A 122 -11.68 -12.87 -14.37
C GLN A 122 -11.73 -13.45 -15.80
N GLU A 123 -12.02 -12.64 -16.82
CA GLU A 123 -12.11 -13.07 -18.21
C GLU A 123 -10.74 -13.46 -18.79
N LYS A 124 -9.67 -12.71 -18.46
CA LYS A 124 -8.33 -12.96 -19.00
C LYS A 124 -7.58 -14.07 -18.28
N TYR A 125 -7.71 -14.16 -16.97
CA TYR A 125 -6.85 -14.99 -16.13
C TYR A 125 -7.63 -16.05 -15.36
N ASN A 126 -8.95 -15.98 -15.31
CA ASN A 126 -9.84 -16.82 -14.49
C ASN A 126 -9.53 -16.73 -12.99
N ILE A 127 -9.24 -15.53 -12.51
CA ILE A 127 -8.82 -15.25 -11.13
C ILE A 127 -9.86 -14.36 -10.43
N PRO A 128 -10.38 -14.76 -9.26
CA PRO A 128 -11.30 -13.91 -8.48
C PRO A 128 -10.54 -12.79 -7.76
N VAL A 129 -11.23 -11.65 -7.59
CA VAL A 129 -10.75 -10.48 -6.86
C VAL A 129 -11.51 -10.37 -5.54
N LEU A 130 -10.82 -10.59 -4.42
CA LEU A 130 -11.42 -10.69 -3.10
C LEU A 130 -11.15 -9.44 -2.25
N ALA A 131 -12.20 -8.83 -1.72
CA ALA A 131 -12.13 -7.67 -0.83
C ALA A 131 -11.92 -8.13 0.64
N ILE A 132 -10.68 -8.43 1.01
CA ILE A 132 -10.32 -9.01 2.33
C ILE A 132 -9.80 -7.96 3.30
N GLY A 133 -9.10 -6.95 2.80
CA GLY A 133 -8.46 -5.93 3.61
C GLY A 133 -7.24 -6.46 4.38
N LYS A 134 -6.86 -5.75 5.42
CA LYS A 134 -5.64 -6.01 6.21
C LYS A 134 -5.67 -7.27 7.08
N LYS A 135 -6.69 -8.10 6.98
CA LYS A 135 -6.68 -9.48 7.51
C LYS A 135 -5.86 -10.44 6.64
N SER A 136 -5.51 -10.02 5.43
CA SER A 136 -4.68 -10.78 4.50
C SER A 136 -3.20 -10.48 4.76
N HIS A 137 -2.38 -11.48 5.08
CA HIS A 137 -0.92 -11.34 5.17
C HIS A 137 -0.30 -10.77 3.88
N PRO A 138 -0.66 -11.24 2.67
CA PRO A 138 -0.20 -10.62 1.43
C PRO A 138 -0.48 -9.12 1.34
N VAL A 139 -1.66 -8.63 1.74
CA VAL A 139 -1.99 -7.19 1.74
C VAL A 139 -1.09 -6.44 2.73
N ARG A 140 -0.87 -7.00 3.92
CA ARG A 140 0.07 -6.42 4.90
C ARG A 140 1.50 -6.36 4.37
N LEU A 141 1.94 -7.40 3.69
CA LEU A 141 3.26 -7.42 3.07
C LEU A 141 3.38 -6.36 1.96
N ALA A 142 2.34 -6.19 1.12
CA ALA A 142 2.31 -5.13 0.11
C ALA A 142 2.41 -3.73 0.74
N GLU A 143 1.73 -3.49 1.87
CA GLU A 143 1.85 -2.23 2.63
C GLU A 143 3.29 -1.96 3.06
N LEU A 144 3.99 -2.99 3.58
CA LEU A 144 5.39 -2.85 3.99
C LEU A 144 6.30 -2.51 2.80
N TYR A 145 6.12 -3.18 1.67
CA TYR A 145 6.85 -2.88 0.45
C TYR A 145 6.51 -1.48 -0.09
N ALA A 146 5.24 -1.08 -0.07
CA ALA A 146 4.83 0.26 -0.47
C ALA A 146 5.48 1.32 0.45
N ALA A 147 5.54 1.07 1.76
CA ALA A 147 6.23 1.94 2.69
C ALA A 147 7.75 2.02 2.42
N ALA A 148 8.41 0.89 2.17
CA ALA A 148 9.85 0.85 1.90
C ALA A 148 10.21 1.60 0.60
N TYR A 149 9.46 1.36 -0.48
CA TYR A 149 9.63 2.10 -1.74
C TYR A 149 9.26 3.58 -1.61
N GLY A 150 8.26 3.92 -0.79
CA GLY A 150 7.91 5.30 -0.50
C GLY A 150 9.05 6.05 0.19
N VAL A 151 9.67 5.45 1.20
CA VAL A 151 10.85 6.03 1.86
C VAL A 151 12.02 6.12 0.87
N SER A 152 12.27 5.10 0.05
CA SER A 152 13.28 5.12 -1.00
C SER A 152 13.07 6.28 -1.99
N ASN A 153 11.85 6.50 -2.46
CA ASN A 153 11.50 7.61 -3.34
C ASN A 153 11.73 8.97 -2.66
N ALA A 154 11.41 9.08 -1.37
CA ALA A 154 11.65 10.30 -0.60
C ALA A 154 13.14 10.56 -0.38
N ILE A 155 13.96 9.53 -0.18
CA ILE A 155 15.43 9.63 -0.12
C ILE A 155 15.97 10.20 -1.42
N ASN A 156 15.56 9.66 -2.57
CA ASN A 156 15.98 10.18 -3.87
C ASN A 156 15.60 11.66 -4.03
N LYS A 157 14.37 12.04 -3.65
CA LYS A 157 13.94 13.46 -3.67
C LYS A 157 14.79 14.36 -2.75
N ALA A 158 15.17 13.87 -1.55
CA ALA A 158 16.02 14.62 -0.63
C ALA A 158 17.42 14.85 -1.21
N LEU A 159 18.02 13.82 -1.79
CA LEU A 159 19.35 13.88 -2.42
C LEU A 159 19.36 14.79 -3.66
N GLU A 160 18.36 14.66 -4.53
CA GLU A 160 18.22 15.48 -5.73
C GLU A 160 18.05 16.97 -5.40
N LYS A 161 17.20 17.29 -4.43
CA LYS A 161 16.91 18.66 -4.03
C LYS A 161 17.92 19.24 -3.04
N LYS A 162 18.76 18.40 -2.43
CA LYS A 162 19.69 18.76 -1.33
C LYS A 162 18.95 19.45 -0.16
N GLN A 163 17.79 18.94 0.17
CA GLN A 163 16.91 19.49 1.23
C GLN A 163 16.31 18.37 2.06
N ASN A 164 15.97 18.70 3.30
CA ASN A 164 15.23 17.77 4.16
C ASN A 164 13.87 17.42 3.53
N VAL A 165 13.52 16.15 3.60
CA VAL A 165 12.20 15.65 3.25
C VAL A 165 11.58 14.97 4.45
N PHE A 166 10.31 15.26 4.72
CA PHE A 166 9.56 14.64 5.81
C PHE A 166 8.57 13.64 5.22
N VAL A 167 8.53 12.44 5.82
CA VAL A 167 7.66 11.34 5.37
C VAL A 167 6.80 10.87 6.52
N GLY A 168 5.51 10.75 6.30
CA GLY A 168 4.55 10.19 7.25
C GLY A 168 4.42 8.67 7.07
N LEU A 169 4.53 7.94 8.19
CA LEU A 169 4.26 6.50 8.29
C LEU A 169 3.32 6.20 9.46
N PRO A 170 2.46 5.16 9.37
CA PRO A 170 1.72 4.67 10.53
C PRO A 170 2.68 4.26 11.67
N VAL A 171 2.33 4.56 12.93
CA VAL A 171 3.15 4.18 14.11
C VAL A 171 3.30 2.68 14.32
N ARG A 172 2.45 1.87 13.69
CA ARG A 172 2.57 0.41 13.71
C ARG A 172 3.69 -0.15 12.84
N LEU A 173 4.36 0.69 12.08
CA LEU A 173 5.53 0.34 11.27
C LEU A 173 6.78 0.89 11.92
N THR A 174 7.89 0.18 11.83
CA THR A 174 9.23 0.70 12.12
C THR A 174 10.00 0.88 10.84
N ALA A 175 10.79 1.95 10.77
CA ALA A 175 11.72 2.18 9.67
C ALA A 175 13.15 2.23 10.23
N SER A 176 14.07 1.51 9.60
CA SER A 176 15.50 1.63 9.83
C SER A 176 16.26 1.78 8.52
N LEU A 177 17.41 2.42 8.58
CA LEU A 177 18.36 2.57 7.48
C LEU A 177 19.67 1.89 7.87
N GLU A 178 19.96 0.76 7.26
CA GLU A 178 21.10 -0.08 7.59
C GLU A 178 21.78 -0.59 6.33
N ASN A 179 23.11 -0.44 6.23
CA ASN A 179 23.92 -0.99 5.14
C ASN A 179 23.39 -0.63 3.73
N GLY A 180 22.92 0.61 3.53
CA GLY A 180 22.37 1.05 2.24
C GLY A 180 20.99 0.49 1.91
N ASN A 181 20.25 -0.03 2.90
CA ASN A 181 18.90 -0.52 2.73
C ASN A 181 17.94 0.18 3.70
N VAL A 182 16.76 0.52 3.21
CA VAL A 182 15.60 0.86 4.04
C VAL A 182 14.87 -0.43 4.37
N LYS A 183 14.70 -0.69 5.67
CA LYS A 183 13.91 -1.80 6.18
C LYS A 183 12.68 -1.25 6.89
N ILE A 184 11.51 -1.72 6.48
CA ILE A 184 10.23 -1.45 7.12
C ILE A 184 9.71 -2.75 7.71
N ALA A 185 9.38 -2.73 9.00
CA ALA A 185 8.86 -3.89 9.70
C ALA A 185 7.54 -3.57 10.42
N SER A 186 6.67 -4.57 10.55
CA SER A 186 5.44 -4.45 11.33
C SER A 186 5.73 -4.56 12.83
N GLN A 187 5.05 -3.75 13.63
CA GLN A 187 5.04 -3.85 15.10
C GLN A 187 3.83 -4.63 15.63
N GLU A 188 2.95 -5.08 14.76
CA GLU A 188 1.78 -5.87 15.18
C GLU A 188 2.22 -7.24 15.71
N PRO A 189 1.73 -7.67 16.89
CA PRO A 189 2.20 -8.90 17.54
C PRO A 189 2.08 -10.16 16.68
N MET A 190 1.09 -10.22 15.80
CA MET A 190 0.87 -11.36 14.91
C MET A 190 1.67 -11.28 13.59
N GLU A 191 2.40 -10.19 13.37
CA GLU A 191 3.09 -9.87 12.13
C GLU A 191 4.58 -9.51 12.36
N THR A 192 5.13 -9.84 13.51
CA THR A 192 6.51 -9.46 13.90
C THR A 192 7.60 -10.03 12.99
N SER A 193 7.28 -11.05 12.19
CA SER A 193 8.18 -11.59 11.17
C SER A 193 8.08 -10.88 9.80
N LEU A 194 7.04 -10.06 9.59
CA LEU A 194 6.85 -9.39 8.31
C LEU A 194 7.70 -8.14 8.22
N PHE A 195 8.50 -8.06 7.18
CA PHE A 195 9.28 -6.88 6.82
C PHE A 195 9.45 -6.77 5.31
N ALA A 196 9.75 -5.55 4.86
CA ALA A 196 10.21 -5.26 3.51
C ALA A 196 11.56 -4.56 3.57
N GLU A 197 12.42 -4.84 2.62
CA GLU A 197 13.74 -4.24 2.51
C GLU A 197 13.99 -3.80 1.07
N VAL A 198 14.48 -2.57 0.90
CA VAL A 198 14.74 -1.95 -0.40
C VAL A 198 16.08 -1.23 -0.35
N SER A 199 16.93 -1.48 -1.33
CA SER A 199 18.22 -0.78 -1.46
C SER A 199 18.00 0.69 -1.82
N VAL A 200 18.79 1.58 -1.20
CA VAL A 200 18.71 3.02 -1.38
C VAL A 200 20.10 3.62 -1.61
N ALA A 201 20.12 4.83 -2.16
CA ALA A 201 21.36 5.59 -2.32
C ALA A 201 21.94 5.97 -0.94
N GLU A 202 23.25 6.00 -0.86
CA GLU A 202 23.98 6.48 0.32
C GLU A 202 23.93 8.01 0.44
N GLY A 203 24.37 8.52 1.58
CA GLY A 203 24.46 9.97 1.82
C GLY A 203 23.18 10.58 2.38
N ILE A 204 22.41 9.81 3.15
CA ILE A 204 21.21 10.26 3.85
C ILE A 204 21.29 9.85 5.32
N GLU A 205 20.86 10.72 6.21
CA GLU A 205 20.53 10.43 7.59
C GLU A 205 19.01 10.34 7.75
N MET A 206 18.55 9.37 8.54
CA MET A 206 17.13 9.16 8.83
C MET A 206 16.87 9.21 10.32
N GLU A 207 16.00 10.13 10.73
CA GLU A 207 15.54 10.28 12.11
C GLU A 207 14.02 10.03 12.15
N ALA A 208 13.56 9.23 13.12
CA ALA A 208 12.15 8.93 13.33
C ALA A 208 11.64 9.54 14.62
N PHE A 209 10.48 10.18 14.60
CA PHE A 209 9.79 10.72 15.77
C PHE A 209 8.27 10.67 15.60
N LEU A 210 7.52 10.73 16.71
CA LEU A 210 6.06 10.78 16.66
C LEU A 210 5.60 12.08 15.99
N ASN A 211 4.65 11.96 15.06
CA ASN A 211 4.06 13.14 14.45
C ASN A 211 3.23 13.91 15.50
N PRO A 212 3.58 15.17 15.80
CA PRO A 212 2.89 15.94 16.84
C PRO A 212 1.50 16.41 16.43
N ILE A 213 1.17 16.37 15.13
CA ILE A 213 -0.07 16.92 14.56
C ILE A 213 -1.05 15.80 14.21
N VAL A 214 -0.55 14.73 13.57
CA VAL A 214 -1.41 13.63 13.08
C VAL A 214 -1.28 12.43 13.99
N ARG A 215 -2.32 12.19 14.80
CA ARG A 215 -2.36 11.06 15.73
C ARG A 215 -2.27 9.72 14.98
N GLY A 216 -1.48 8.78 15.51
CA GLY A 216 -1.29 7.44 14.94
C GLY A 216 -0.27 7.40 13.81
N PHE A 217 0.46 8.51 13.58
CA PHE A 217 1.54 8.59 12.62
C PHE A 217 2.87 8.93 13.29
N GLN A 218 3.94 8.49 12.68
CA GLN A 218 5.30 8.95 12.92
C GLN A 218 5.80 9.72 11.70
N THR A 219 6.79 10.56 11.94
CA THR A 219 7.49 11.31 10.90
C THR A 219 8.91 10.76 10.77
N LEU A 220 9.32 10.46 9.53
CA LEU A 220 10.71 10.25 9.18
C LEU A 220 11.26 11.54 8.61
N LYS A 221 12.31 12.09 9.21
CA LYS A 221 13.10 13.20 8.66
C LYS A 221 14.28 12.60 7.90
N LEU A 222 14.36 12.89 6.62
CA LEU A 222 15.44 12.47 5.73
C LEU A 222 16.32 13.68 5.45
N THR A 223 17.57 13.62 5.91
CA THR A 223 18.55 14.73 5.79
C THR A 223 19.68 14.27 4.86
N PRO A 224 19.90 14.91 3.72
CA PRO A 224 21.06 14.65 2.87
C PRO A 224 22.34 15.14 3.55
N ASN A 225 23.40 14.31 3.51
CA ASN A 225 24.73 14.62 4.06
C ASN A 225 25.48 15.65 3.22
#